data_958e422bac5afef29ed78a24aeeecc2a
#
_entry.id   958e422bac5afef29ed78a24aeeecc2a
#
_cell.length_a   1.000
_cell.length_b   1.000
_cell.length_c   1.000
_cell.angle_alpha   90.00
_cell.angle_beta   90.00
_cell.angle_gamma   90.00
#
_symmetry.space_group_name_H-M   'P 1'
#
loop_
_entity.id
_entity.type
_entity.pdbx_description
1 polymer ?
#
loop_
_entity_poly.entity_id
_entity_poly.type
_entity_poly.pdbx_seq_one_letter_code
_entity_poly.pdbx_strand_id
1 'polypeptide(L)'
;YETALKMNDAFTAYGWCTAIRGLENGGKVTQLPNLTFKSDAGDVQQQCPTEVNLTDEREKELSDLGFLPLVHYKKTSHAVFIGSQTAQRPKTYVDPDATSNAAISARLPYVMASSRIAHYLKVMGRDMLGSNLEAGDVQKDLQSWIDQYTNAGAMGNDERSRTPLAESRIDVIEQPGKPGAYSAVAYLRPWLQLEELSTSVRMVTKIPG
;
A
#
# COMPACT_ATOMS: atom_id res chain seq x y z
N TYR A 1 -16.25 5.51 6.46
CA TYR A 1 -16.37 4.33 7.34
C TYR A 1 -15.99 3.05 6.58
N GLU A 2 -16.52 2.81 5.36
CA GLU A 2 -16.23 1.59 4.58
C GLU A 2 -14.74 1.37 4.31
N THR A 3 -13.98 2.41 4.01
CA THR A 3 -12.53 2.31 3.85
C THR A 3 -11.85 1.77 5.11
N ALA A 4 -12.26 2.26 6.29
CA ALA A 4 -11.71 1.80 7.56
C ALA A 4 -12.07 0.32 7.83
N LEU A 5 -13.29 -0.11 7.49
CA LEU A 5 -13.68 -1.52 7.57
C LEU A 5 -12.81 -2.38 6.66
N LYS A 6 -12.58 -1.96 5.41
CA LYS A 6 -11.71 -2.68 4.46
C LYS A 6 -10.27 -2.79 4.95
N MET A 7 -9.74 -1.74 5.57
CA MET A 7 -8.41 -1.79 6.19
C MET A 7 -8.36 -2.78 7.36
N ASN A 8 -9.40 -2.81 8.19
CA ASN A 8 -9.50 -3.73 9.32
C ASN A 8 -9.66 -5.19 8.85
N ASP A 9 -10.50 -5.43 7.84
CA ASP A 9 -10.68 -6.73 7.22
C ASP A 9 -9.35 -7.26 6.64
N ALA A 10 -8.65 -6.41 5.87
CA ALA A 10 -7.35 -6.74 5.30
C ALA A 10 -6.32 -7.06 6.38
N PHE A 11 -6.29 -6.27 7.46
CA PHE A 11 -5.37 -6.52 8.57
C PHE A 11 -5.69 -7.82 9.29
N THR A 12 -6.96 -8.13 9.52
CA THR A 12 -7.40 -9.36 10.18
C THR A 12 -7.05 -10.59 9.35
N ALA A 13 -7.22 -10.51 8.02
CA ALA A 13 -6.97 -11.64 7.11
C ALA A 13 -5.48 -11.88 6.83
N TYR A 14 -4.73 -10.80 6.64
CA TYR A 14 -3.36 -10.87 6.10
C TYR A 14 -2.29 -10.31 7.04
N GLY A 15 -2.68 -9.60 8.11
CA GLY A 15 -1.76 -8.88 8.98
C GLY A 15 -1.22 -7.57 8.39
N TRP A 16 -1.68 -7.16 7.21
CA TRP A 16 -1.31 -5.94 6.49
C TRP A 16 -2.52 -5.23 5.91
N CYS A 17 -2.47 -3.89 5.78
CA CYS A 17 -3.52 -3.09 5.16
C CYS A 17 -3.27 -2.84 3.67
N THR A 18 -2.78 -3.83 2.93
CA THR A 18 -2.43 -3.70 1.50
C THR A 18 -3.58 -4.09 0.58
N ALA A 19 -4.43 -5.04 0.99
CA ALA A 19 -5.55 -5.55 0.22
C ALA A 19 -6.82 -4.74 0.49
N ILE A 20 -6.90 -3.49 -0.02
CA ILE A 20 -8.01 -2.56 0.25
C ILE A 20 -8.63 -1.95 -1.00
N ARG A 21 -8.21 -2.38 -2.20
CA ARG A 21 -8.64 -1.82 -3.49
C ARG A 21 -8.91 -2.92 -4.51
N GLY A 22 -9.71 -2.58 -5.52
CA GLY A 22 -10.05 -3.50 -6.59
C GLY A 22 -11.10 -4.54 -6.20
N LEU A 23 -11.67 -5.20 -7.21
CA LEU A 23 -12.78 -6.13 -7.04
C LEU A 23 -12.36 -7.39 -6.26
N GLU A 24 -11.16 -7.90 -6.53
CA GLU A 24 -10.64 -9.17 -5.99
C GLU A 24 -9.67 -8.99 -4.82
N ASN A 25 -9.29 -7.74 -4.51
CA ASN A 25 -8.25 -7.41 -3.55
C ASN A 25 -8.77 -6.58 -2.37
N GLY A 26 -9.95 -6.90 -1.88
CA GLY A 26 -10.51 -6.32 -0.66
C GLY A 26 -11.22 -4.98 -0.82
N GLY A 27 -11.20 -4.34 -2.01
CA GLY A 27 -11.89 -3.06 -2.25
C GLY A 27 -13.40 -3.20 -2.48
N LYS A 28 -13.93 -4.41 -2.56
CA LYS A 28 -15.35 -4.68 -2.81
C LYS A 28 -16.19 -4.43 -1.57
N VAL A 29 -17.21 -3.57 -1.70
CA VAL A 29 -18.22 -3.30 -0.68
C VAL A 29 -19.52 -4.00 -1.09
N THR A 30 -19.98 -4.94 -0.27
CA THR A 30 -21.19 -5.72 -0.47
C THR A 30 -22.29 -5.27 0.49
N GLN A 31 -23.49 -5.85 0.37
CA GLN A 31 -24.63 -5.58 1.23
C GLN A 31 -25.14 -4.13 1.15
N LEU A 32 -24.92 -3.49 0.02
CA LEU A 32 -25.49 -2.17 -0.23
C LEU A 32 -26.99 -2.26 -0.52
N PRO A 33 -27.79 -1.22 -0.19
CA PRO A 33 -29.21 -1.18 -0.48
C PRO A 33 -29.47 -1.41 -1.97
N ASN A 34 -30.31 -2.37 -2.29
CA ASN A 34 -30.68 -2.67 -3.67
C ASN A 34 -32.12 -2.21 -3.91
N LEU A 35 -32.28 -0.95 -4.30
CA LEU A 35 -33.57 -0.38 -4.63
C LEU A 35 -33.80 -0.48 -6.13
N THR A 36 -35.01 -0.82 -6.52
CA THR A 36 -35.43 -0.89 -7.91
C THR A 36 -36.58 0.09 -8.16
N PHE A 37 -36.63 0.62 -9.34
CA PHE A 37 -37.72 1.50 -9.79
C PHE A 37 -38.15 1.11 -11.22
N LYS A 38 -39.39 1.44 -11.57
CA LYS A 38 -39.88 1.26 -12.93
C LYS A 38 -39.55 2.51 -13.71
N SER A 39 -38.96 2.34 -14.89
CA SER A 39 -38.75 3.43 -15.84
C SER A 39 -40.07 3.77 -16.56
N ASP A 40 -40.12 4.94 -17.21
CA ASP A 40 -41.27 5.36 -18.03
C ASP A 40 -41.52 4.40 -19.21
N ALA A 41 -40.51 3.65 -19.64
CA ALA A 41 -40.62 2.59 -20.65
C ALA A 41 -41.17 1.24 -20.09
N GLY A 42 -41.44 1.16 -18.77
CA GLY A 42 -41.94 -0.03 -18.11
C GLY A 42 -40.89 -1.01 -17.63
N ASP A 43 -39.63 -0.78 -17.91
CA ASP A 43 -38.50 -1.61 -17.46
C ASP A 43 -38.21 -1.39 -15.99
N VAL A 44 -37.86 -2.48 -15.28
CA VAL A 44 -37.39 -2.39 -13.90
C VAL A 44 -35.87 -2.13 -13.92
N GLN A 45 -35.49 -0.96 -13.41
CA GLN A 45 -34.08 -0.57 -13.29
C GLN A 45 -33.64 -0.57 -11.83
N GLN A 46 -32.37 -0.88 -11.62
CA GLN A 46 -31.74 -0.82 -10.31
C GLN A 46 -31.21 0.58 -10.05
N GLN A 47 -31.55 1.13 -8.89
CA GLN A 47 -30.99 2.41 -8.46
C GLN A 47 -29.52 2.21 -8.05
N CYS A 48 -28.68 3.20 -8.36
CA CYS A 48 -27.31 3.24 -7.88
C CYS A 48 -27.28 3.31 -6.35
N PRO A 49 -26.61 2.39 -5.66
CA PRO A 49 -26.58 2.37 -4.19
C PRO A 49 -25.63 3.44 -3.61
N THR A 50 -24.81 4.09 -4.43
CA THR A 50 -23.98 5.23 -4.04
C THR A 50 -24.69 6.52 -4.34
N GLU A 51 -24.35 7.60 -3.63
CA GLU A 51 -24.97 8.91 -3.77
C GLU A 51 -24.89 9.45 -5.22
N VAL A 52 -23.75 9.18 -5.87
CA VAL A 52 -23.51 9.58 -7.26
C VAL A 52 -22.99 8.38 -8.04
N ASN A 53 -23.53 8.17 -9.25
CA ASN A 53 -23.00 7.17 -10.16
C ASN A 53 -21.79 7.76 -10.91
N LEU A 54 -20.60 7.29 -10.57
CA LEU A 54 -19.35 7.73 -11.17
C LEU A 54 -19.01 6.86 -12.39
N THR A 55 -18.51 7.51 -13.44
CA THR A 55 -17.88 6.84 -14.58
C THR A 55 -16.39 6.63 -14.29
N ASP A 56 -15.73 5.73 -15.04
CA ASP A 56 -14.31 5.45 -14.89
C ASP A 56 -13.43 6.71 -15.08
N GLU A 57 -13.83 7.60 -16.00
CA GLU A 57 -13.14 8.89 -16.22
C GLU A 57 -13.23 9.80 -14.97
N ARG A 58 -14.44 9.90 -14.40
CA ARG A 58 -14.67 10.69 -13.18
C ARG A 58 -13.97 10.12 -11.97
N GLU A 59 -13.92 8.79 -11.87
CA GLU A 59 -13.16 8.11 -10.82
C GLU A 59 -11.69 8.48 -10.92
N LYS A 60 -11.11 8.40 -12.12
CA LYS A 60 -9.72 8.77 -12.36
C LYS A 60 -9.43 10.23 -12.03
N GLU A 61 -10.28 11.16 -12.48
CA GLU A 61 -10.15 12.60 -12.15
C GLU A 61 -10.14 12.82 -10.62
N LEU A 62 -11.05 12.18 -9.89
CA LEU A 62 -11.12 12.28 -8.44
C LEU A 62 -9.90 11.65 -7.75
N SER A 63 -9.45 10.50 -8.23
CA SER A 63 -8.25 9.84 -7.74
C SER A 63 -7.00 10.70 -7.95
N ASP A 64 -6.86 11.34 -9.10
CA ASP A 64 -5.74 12.26 -9.40
C ASP A 64 -5.75 13.51 -8.48
N LEU A 65 -6.91 13.91 -7.99
CA LEU A 65 -7.08 14.97 -6.99
C LEU A 65 -6.85 14.50 -5.54
N GLY A 66 -6.60 13.21 -5.32
CA GLY A 66 -6.33 12.64 -4.00
C GLY A 66 -7.57 12.14 -3.25
N PHE A 67 -8.71 12.00 -3.93
CA PHE A 67 -9.90 11.40 -3.35
C PHE A 67 -9.89 9.87 -3.50
N LEU A 68 -10.67 9.21 -2.66
CA LEU A 68 -10.91 7.77 -2.71
C LEU A 68 -12.40 7.52 -2.96
N PRO A 69 -12.86 7.56 -4.21
CA PRO A 69 -14.26 7.38 -4.54
C PRO A 69 -14.69 5.92 -4.44
N LEU A 70 -15.92 5.70 -3.99
CA LEU A 70 -16.58 4.41 -4.02
C LEU A 70 -17.45 4.35 -5.28
N VAL A 71 -17.12 3.46 -6.19
CA VAL A 71 -17.74 3.36 -7.52
C VAL A 71 -18.69 2.17 -7.57
N HIS A 72 -19.92 2.40 -7.99
CA HIS A 72 -20.89 1.34 -8.21
C HIS A 72 -20.64 0.63 -9.54
N TYR A 73 -20.56 -0.68 -9.50
CA TYR A 73 -20.53 -1.50 -10.71
C TYR A 73 -21.93 -1.68 -11.27
N LYS A 74 -22.15 -1.24 -12.50
CA LYS A 74 -23.45 -1.32 -13.19
C LYS A 74 -24.02 -2.74 -13.17
N LYS A 75 -25.32 -2.86 -12.91
CA LYS A 75 -26.07 -4.13 -12.85
C LYS A 75 -25.58 -5.08 -11.75
N THR A 76 -24.98 -4.59 -10.71
CA THR A 76 -24.55 -5.36 -9.56
C THR A 76 -25.05 -4.73 -8.25
N SER A 77 -25.03 -5.49 -7.17
CA SER A 77 -25.38 -5.02 -5.83
C SER A 77 -24.17 -4.58 -5.00
N HIS A 78 -23.03 -4.34 -5.64
CA HIS A 78 -21.80 -3.96 -4.94
C HIS A 78 -21.16 -2.72 -5.54
N ALA A 79 -20.36 -2.06 -4.73
CA ALA A 79 -19.49 -0.97 -5.13
C ALA A 79 -18.04 -1.34 -4.81
N VAL A 80 -17.09 -0.63 -5.40
CA VAL A 80 -15.66 -0.96 -5.30
C VAL A 80 -14.84 0.31 -5.12
N PHE A 81 -13.84 0.25 -4.26
CA PHE A 81 -12.74 1.20 -4.24
C PHE A 81 -11.73 0.81 -5.31
N ILE A 82 -11.70 1.51 -6.44
CA ILE A 82 -10.78 1.23 -7.55
C ILE A 82 -9.41 1.82 -7.23
N GLY A 83 -9.36 3.10 -6.90
CA GLY A 83 -8.16 3.80 -6.48
C GLY A 83 -7.79 3.53 -5.02
N SER A 84 -6.64 4.04 -4.61
CA SER A 84 -6.19 4.00 -3.21
C SER A 84 -5.30 5.22 -2.90
N GLN A 85 -5.69 6.36 -3.43
CA GLN A 85 -4.92 7.60 -3.28
C GLN A 85 -4.95 8.12 -1.85
N THR A 86 -3.92 8.90 -1.52
CA THR A 86 -3.89 9.74 -0.31
C THR A 86 -4.01 11.20 -0.70
N ALA A 87 -4.19 12.09 0.27
CA ALA A 87 -4.16 13.53 0.04
C ALA A 87 -2.77 14.07 -0.33
N GLN A 88 -1.75 13.23 -0.36
CA GLN A 88 -0.40 13.60 -0.77
C GLN A 88 -0.37 13.83 -2.28
N ARG A 89 0.03 15.02 -2.70
CA ARG A 89 0.26 15.33 -4.11
C ARG A 89 1.65 14.81 -4.52
N PRO A 90 1.72 13.82 -5.44
CA PRO A 90 3.00 13.30 -5.91
C PRO A 90 3.79 14.39 -6.66
N LYS A 91 5.13 14.35 -6.54
CA LYS A 91 5.99 15.23 -7.33
C LYS A 91 6.04 14.76 -8.77
N THR A 92 6.03 15.72 -9.69
CA THR A 92 6.26 15.47 -11.11
C THR A 92 7.75 15.69 -11.41
N TYR A 93 8.35 14.76 -12.12
CA TYR A 93 9.76 14.79 -12.52
C TYR A 93 9.85 14.84 -14.05
N VAL A 94 11.02 15.20 -14.56
CA VAL A 94 11.32 15.16 -16.01
C VAL A 94 11.31 13.71 -16.51
N ASP A 95 11.77 12.79 -15.67
CA ASP A 95 11.74 11.35 -15.93
C ASP A 95 10.32 10.79 -15.64
N PRO A 96 9.65 10.15 -16.63
CA PRO A 96 8.34 9.54 -16.46
C PRO A 96 8.34 8.43 -15.40
N ASP A 97 9.41 7.63 -15.32
CA ASP A 97 9.51 6.54 -14.34
C ASP A 97 9.60 7.08 -12.91
N ALA A 98 10.37 8.16 -12.70
CA ALA A 98 10.42 8.83 -11.41
C ALA A 98 9.07 9.44 -11.01
N THR A 99 8.32 9.98 -11.97
CA THR A 99 6.95 10.50 -11.75
C THR A 99 5.99 9.38 -11.36
N SER A 100 6.03 8.26 -12.07
CA SER A 100 5.22 7.08 -11.78
C SER A 100 5.52 6.53 -10.38
N ASN A 101 6.79 6.44 -10.00
CA ASN A 101 7.19 6.00 -8.66
C ASN A 101 6.71 6.96 -7.56
N ALA A 102 6.76 8.27 -7.79
CA ALA A 102 6.22 9.24 -6.85
C ALA A 102 4.69 9.08 -6.68
N ALA A 103 3.96 8.83 -7.77
CA ALA A 103 2.52 8.59 -7.74
C ALA A 103 2.18 7.32 -6.96
N ILE A 104 2.95 6.24 -7.15
CA ILE A 104 2.78 4.98 -6.45
C ILE A 104 3.08 5.13 -4.96
N SER A 105 4.16 5.82 -4.60
CA SER A 105 4.56 6.05 -3.20
C SER A 105 3.56 6.90 -2.41
N ALA A 106 2.67 7.63 -3.09
CA ALA A 106 1.59 8.40 -2.48
C ALA A 106 0.31 7.57 -2.21
N ARG A 107 0.29 6.29 -2.58
CA ARG A 107 -0.90 5.45 -2.39
C ARG A 107 -0.99 4.89 -0.98
N LEU A 108 -2.23 4.81 -0.48
CA LEU A 108 -2.50 4.41 0.90
C LEU A 108 -1.92 3.03 1.30
N PRO A 109 -2.09 1.95 0.52
CA PRO A 109 -1.50 0.65 0.86
C PRO A 109 0.01 0.70 0.99
N TYR A 110 0.64 1.47 0.09
CA TYR A 110 2.07 1.67 0.09
C TYR A 110 2.55 2.42 1.34
N VAL A 111 1.91 3.54 1.65
CA VAL A 111 2.21 4.36 2.84
C VAL A 111 2.06 3.52 4.11
N MET A 112 1.00 2.70 4.20
CA MET A 112 0.75 1.85 5.36
C MET A 112 1.83 0.76 5.52
N ALA A 113 2.17 0.05 4.45
CA ALA A 113 3.19 -1.01 4.49
C ALA A 113 4.58 -0.43 4.81
N SER A 114 5.00 0.62 4.10
CA SER A 114 6.32 1.22 4.27
C SER A 114 6.50 1.88 5.63
N SER A 115 5.48 2.58 6.13
CA SER A 115 5.49 3.20 7.45
C SER A 115 5.63 2.16 8.58
N ARG A 116 4.92 1.05 8.46
CA ARG A 116 4.99 -0.04 9.43
C ARG A 116 6.37 -0.68 9.44
N ILE A 117 6.93 -0.99 8.26
CA ILE A 117 8.28 -1.54 8.14
C ILE A 117 9.31 -0.57 8.73
N ALA A 118 9.24 0.73 8.37
CA ALA A 118 10.12 1.75 8.93
C ALA A 118 10.04 1.84 10.46
N HIS A 119 8.82 1.71 11.01
CA HIS A 119 8.63 1.71 12.46
C HIS A 119 9.32 0.53 13.13
N TYR A 120 9.13 -0.69 12.61
CA TYR A 120 9.77 -1.89 13.15
C TYR A 120 11.29 -1.84 13.02
N LEU A 121 11.83 -1.39 11.89
CA LEU A 121 13.28 -1.22 11.72
C LEU A 121 13.85 -0.25 12.75
N LYS A 122 13.13 0.85 13.07
CA LYS A 122 13.53 1.78 14.13
C LYS A 122 13.49 1.17 15.52
N VAL A 123 12.48 0.36 15.84
CA VAL A 123 12.38 -0.35 17.12
C VAL A 123 13.52 -1.33 17.26
N MET A 124 13.74 -2.19 16.25
CA MET A 124 14.83 -3.16 16.27
C MET A 124 16.19 -2.48 16.38
N GLY A 125 16.43 -1.42 15.58
CA GLY A 125 17.67 -0.66 15.67
C GLY A 125 17.90 -0.03 17.05
N ARG A 126 16.83 0.44 17.71
CA ARG A 126 16.94 0.96 19.08
C ARG A 126 17.24 -0.16 20.09
N ASP A 127 16.63 -1.32 19.94
CA ASP A 127 16.83 -2.45 20.84
C ASP A 127 18.24 -3.06 20.71
N MET A 128 18.91 -2.84 19.56
CA MET A 128 20.29 -3.21 19.33
C MET A 128 21.32 -2.24 19.91
N LEU A 129 20.89 -1.08 20.42
CA LEU A 129 21.78 -0.09 21.05
C LEU A 129 22.42 -0.68 22.31
N GLY A 130 23.73 -0.50 22.43
CA GLY A 130 24.49 -1.01 23.56
C GLY A 130 24.87 -2.50 23.47
N SER A 131 24.43 -3.20 22.43
CA SER A 131 24.99 -4.50 22.07
C SER A 131 26.31 -4.25 21.31
N ASN A 132 27.34 -5.01 21.60
CA ASN A 132 28.64 -4.93 20.87
C ASN A 132 28.53 -5.59 19.47
N LEU A 133 27.44 -5.30 18.73
CA LEU A 133 27.21 -5.83 17.40
C LEU A 133 27.94 -4.95 16.37
N GLU A 134 28.59 -5.59 15.41
CA GLU A 134 29.16 -4.92 14.25
C GLU A 134 28.08 -4.56 13.22
N ALA A 135 28.39 -3.58 12.33
CA ALA A 135 27.44 -3.16 11.29
C ALA A 135 26.93 -4.33 10.43
N GLY A 136 27.78 -5.33 10.19
CA GLY A 136 27.42 -6.56 9.44
C GLY A 136 26.40 -7.43 10.14
N ASP A 137 26.50 -7.56 11.46
CA ASP A 137 25.54 -8.35 12.25
C ASP A 137 24.18 -7.65 12.30
N VAL A 138 24.20 -6.33 12.54
CA VAL A 138 22.97 -5.50 12.51
C VAL A 138 22.29 -5.61 11.14
N GLN A 139 23.05 -5.54 10.05
CA GLN A 139 22.51 -5.68 8.69
C GLN A 139 21.87 -7.05 8.48
N LYS A 140 22.54 -8.13 8.91
CA LYS A 140 22.07 -9.50 8.77
C LYS A 140 20.76 -9.73 9.53
N ASP A 141 20.66 -9.23 10.75
CA ASP A 141 19.48 -9.40 11.59
C ASP A 141 18.28 -8.65 11.01
N LEU A 142 18.49 -7.40 10.59
CA LEU A 142 17.44 -6.59 9.96
C LEU A 142 16.99 -7.18 8.61
N GLN A 143 17.94 -7.69 7.79
CA GLN A 143 17.63 -8.34 6.53
C GLN A 143 16.86 -9.63 6.74
N SER A 144 17.29 -10.48 7.68
CA SER A 144 16.61 -11.74 8.01
C SER A 144 15.17 -11.51 8.49
N TRP A 145 14.93 -10.41 9.19
CA TRP A 145 13.58 -10.05 9.62
C TRP A 145 12.71 -9.63 8.44
N ILE A 146 13.20 -8.77 7.55
CA ILE A 146 12.40 -8.25 6.42
C ILE A 146 12.15 -9.31 5.34
N ASP A 147 13.05 -10.28 5.20
CA ASP A 147 12.91 -11.40 4.27
C ASP A 147 11.66 -12.25 4.55
N GLN A 148 11.18 -12.29 5.80
CA GLN A 148 9.94 -12.96 6.17
C GLN A 148 8.70 -12.35 5.50
N TYR A 149 8.77 -11.09 5.09
CA TYR A 149 7.69 -10.34 4.42
C TYR A 149 7.96 -10.13 2.93
N THR A 150 9.01 -10.76 2.41
CA THR A 150 9.46 -10.63 1.03
C THR A 150 9.29 -11.95 0.29
N ASN A 151 8.59 -11.93 -0.84
CA ASN A 151 8.43 -13.12 -1.68
C ASN A 151 8.34 -12.71 -3.15
N ALA A 152 9.44 -12.84 -3.89
CA ALA A 152 9.51 -12.53 -5.32
C ALA A 152 8.65 -13.46 -6.20
N GLY A 153 8.32 -14.64 -5.69
CA GLY A 153 7.56 -15.68 -6.40
C GLY A 153 6.06 -15.70 -6.10
N ALA A 154 5.52 -14.73 -5.36
CA ALA A 154 4.11 -14.71 -5.00
C ALA A 154 3.21 -14.60 -6.25
N MET A 155 2.45 -15.65 -6.56
CA MET A 155 1.59 -15.71 -7.73
C MET A 155 0.15 -15.31 -7.45
N GLY A 156 -0.34 -15.53 -6.23
CA GLY A 156 -1.71 -15.23 -5.83
C GLY A 156 -1.85 -13.90 -5.09
N ASN A 157 -3.05 -13.30 -5.14
CA ASN A 157 -3.36 -12.08 -4.40
C ASN A 157 -3.24 -12.28 -2.87
N ASP A 158 -3.60 -13.45 -2.37
CA ASP A 158 -3.51 -13.78 -0.95
C ASP A 158 -2.05 -13.84 -0.48
N GLU A 159 -1.16 -14.45 -1.28
CA GLU A 159 0.27 -14.49 -0.97
C GLU A 159 0.88 -13.09 -0.98
N ARG A 160 0.59 -12.28 -2.01
CA ARG A 160 1.04 -10.88 -2.11
C ARG A 160 0.50 -10.01 -0.97
N SER A 161 -0.68 -10.33 -0.46
CA SER A 161 -1.27 -9.61 0.67
C SER A 161 -0.60 -9.97 2.00
N ARG A 162 -0.12 -11.21 2.16
CA ARG A 162 0.63 -11.68 3.35
C ARG A 162 2.09 -11.28 3.32
N THR A 163 2.72 -11.29 2.13
CA THR A 163 4.10 -10.88 1.90
C THR A 163 4.11 -9.62 1.02
N PRO A 164 3.97 -8.43 1.62
CA PRO A 164 3.72 -7.19 0.89
C PRO A 164 4.88 -6.72 0.02
N LEU A 165 6.06 -7.36 0.15
CA LEU A 165 7.27 -6.99 -0.59
C LEU A 165 7.60 -8.05 -1.66
N ALA A 166 7.87 -7.59 -2.87
CA ALA A 166 8.46 -8.38 -3.95
C ALA A 166 9.98 -8.53 -3.76
N GLU A 167 10.62 -7.44 -3.34
CA GLU A 167 12.06 -7.40 -3.07
C GLU A 167 12.34 -6.48 -1.89
N SER A 168 13.38 -6.81 -1.13
CA SER A 168 13.87 -5.98 -0.05
C SER A 168 15.39 -6.07 0.07
N ARG A 169 16.02 -4.95 0.42
CA ARG A 169 17.44 -4.90 0.73
C ARG A 169 17.68 -3.85 1.80
N ILE A 170 18.53 -4.19 2.78
CA ILE A 170 18.94 -3.28 3.84
C ILE A 170 20.46 -3.13 3.79
N ASP A 171 20.91 -1.89 3.70
CA ASP A 171 22.32 -1.52 3.82
C ASP A 171 22.52 -0.78 5.14
N VAL A 172 23.47 -1.22 5.96
CA VAL A 172 23.84 -0.59 7.23
C VAL A 172 25.22 0.03 7.09
N ILE A 173 25.32 1.30 7.42
CA ILE A 173 26.57 2.08 7.32
C ILE A 173 26.85 2.71 8.68
N GLU A 174 28.05 2.54 9.19
CA GLU A 174 28.51 3.22 10.40
C GLU A 174 28.60 4.75 10.18
N GLN A 175 28.16 5.51 11.18
CA GLN A 175 28.18 6.97 11.09
C GLN A 175 29.59 7.48 11.33
N PRO A 176 30.15 8.28 10.41
CA PRO A 176 31.49 8.85 10.59
C PRO A 176 31.57 9.69 11.88
N GLY A 177 32.57 9.40 12.71
CA GLY A 177 32.83 10.11 13.95
C GLY A 177 31.97 9.74 15.15
N LYS A 178 31.12 8.71 15.03
CA LYS A 178 30.30 8.18 16.14
C LYS A 178 30.38 6.65 16.14
N PRO A 179 31.40 6.06 16.80
CA PRO A 179 31.50 4.59 16.90
C PRO A 179 30.24 4.00 17.56
N GLY A 180 29.72 2.92 16.97
CA GLY A 180 28.50 2.25 17.45
C GLY A 180 27.20 2.91 17.02
N ALA A 181 27.23 4.03 16.28
CA ALA A 181 26.04 4.62 15.68
C ALA A 181 25.93 4.22 14.19
N TYR A 182 24.79 3.66 13.81
CA TYR A 182 24.54 3.14 12.47
C TYR A 182 23.45 3.92 11.73
N SER A 183 23.54 4.00 10.41
CA SER A 183 22.47 4.43 9.52
C SER A 183 22.03 3.25 8.69
N ALA A 184 20.76 2.86 8.78
CA ALA A 184 20.19 1.83 7.93
C ALA A 184 19.41 2.47 6.77
N VAL A 185 19.67 1.99 5.56
CA VAL A 185 18.96 2.35 4.35
C VAL A 185 18.23 1.10 3.87
N ALA A 186 16.90 1.15 3.84
CA ALA A 186 16.08 0.06 3.33
C ALA A 186 15.56 0.40 1.94
N TYR A 187 15.77 -0.51 1.00
CA TYR A 187 15.22 -0.49 -0.34
C TYR A 187 14.07 -1.48 -0.38
N LEU A 188 12.88 -0.99 -0.64
CA LEU A 188 11.66 -1.78 -0.61
C LEU A 188 10.98 -1.71 -1.98
N ARG A 189 10.61 -2.86 -2.51
CA ARG A 189 9.77 -2.98 -3.69
C ARG A 189 8.50 -3.73 -3.30
N PRO A 190 7.41 -3.03 -2.97
CA PRO A 190 6.16 -3.68 -2.60
C PRO A 190 5.46 -4.27 -3.82
N TRP A 191 4.64 -5.29 -3.58
CA TRP A 191 3.65 -5.73 -4.53
C TRP A 191 2.56 -4.67 -4.66
N LEU A 192 2.40 -4.14 -5.87
CA LEU A 192 1.25 -3.33 -6.21
C LEU A 192 0.29 -4.16 -7.04
N GLN A 193 -0.89 -4.29 -6.50
CA GLN A 193 -1.98 -4.92 -7.21
C GLN A 193 -2.42 -3.98 -8.34
N LEU A 194 -2.49 -4.49 -9.56
CA LEU A 194 -2.89 -3.80 -10.79
C LEU A 194 -1.87 -2.81 -11.40
N GLU A 195 -0.64 -2.77 -10.93
CA GLU A 195 0.40 -1.89 -11.50
C GLU A 195 1.75 -2.60 -11.48
N GLU A 196 2.48 -2.49 -12.57
CA GLU A 196 3.87 -2.93 -12.63
C GLU A 196 4.78 -1.83 -12.10
N LEU A 197 5.54 -2.15 -11.06
CA LEU A 197 6.61 -1.30 -10.56
C LEU A 197 7.93 -1.67 -11.24
N SER A 198 8.52 -0.70 -11.91
CA SER A 198 9.85 -0.84 -12.49
C SER A 198 10.97 -0.51 -11.50
N THR A 199 10.66 0.17 -10.40
CA THR A 199 11.67 0.71 -9.48
C THR A 199 11.37 0.41 -8.02
N SER A 200 12.43 0.23 -7.22
CA SER A 200 12.35 0.08 -5.77
C SER A 200 12.36 1.44 -5.06
N VAL A 201 11.65 1.54 -3.95
CA VAL A 201 11.66 2.76 -3.12
C VAL A 201 12.75 2.67 -2.08
N ARG A 202 13.51 3.75 -1.98
CA ARG A 202 14.57 3.91 -0.99
C ARG A 202 14.01 4.56 0.28
N MET A 203 14.13 3.87 1.40
CA MET A 203 13.83 4.41 2.71
C MET A 203 15.11 4.57 3.52
N VAL A 204 15.31 5.72 4.13
CA VAL A 204 16.46 5.99 5.00
C VAL A 204 15.96 6.14 6.43
N THR A 205 16.46 5.31 7.33
CA THR A 205 16.24 5.47 8.78
C THR A 205 17.58 5.69 9.48
N LYS A 206 17.61 6.62 10.42
CA LYS A 206 18.76 6.79 11.31
C LYS A 206 18.49 5.97 12.56
N ILE A 207 19.40 5.09 12.88
CA ILE A 207 19.45 4.37 14.15
C ILE A 207 20.30 5.24 15.06
N PRO A 208 19.73 5.89 16.10
CA PRO A 208 20.51 6.71 17.03
C PRO A 208 21.49 5.80 17.78
N GLY A 209 22.72 6.25 17.91
CA GLY A 209 23.75 5.63 18.74
C GLY A 209 23.72 6.20 20.14
#